data_89e37549d0401ca0cfec431f1700951a
#
_entry.id   89e37549d0401ca0cfec431f1700951a
#
_cell.length_a   1.000
_cell.length_b   1.000
_cell.length_c   1.000
_cell.angle_alpha   90.00
_cell.angle_beta   90.00
_cell.angle_gamma   90.00
#
_symmetry.space_group_name_H-M   'P 1'
#
loop_
_entity.id
_entity.type
_entity.pdbx_description
1 polymer ?
#
loop_
_entity_poly.entity_id
_entity_poly.type
_entity_poly.pdbx_seq_one_letter_code
_entity_poly.pdbx_strand_id
1 'polypeptide(L)'
;MNVDPSLLQRLGRLEFLARQAVEGFITGLHKSPFHGFSVEFAEHRLYNPGESTRHIDWKLYGRTDKLFVKRYEEETNLRCQLVLDCSGSMWYPSEVTPDGPELNKLKFAIHSCAALIELFRRQRDAVGLSVFADELESHIPAKSSGTHMRMIYHELEQLLDEVGEQRKGTSTVEALHQIAEASPRRSLVVVFSDLLDRGGDIDELMAALQHLRHNKHEVVLFHVLEDATEMEFNFQDRPTIFEDLETGEELRLHPAEVREAYQARMAQLRKDLDVRCAQYRIDWVDVDIASGVFPVLSAYLVKRAKMRGARA
;
A
#
# COMPACT_ATOMS: atom_id res chain seq x y z
N MET A 1 1.35 13.11 26.47
CA MET A 1 1.02 11.67 26.43
C MET A 1 2.17 10.91 27.08
N ASN A 2 1.97 10.28 28.26
CA ASN A 2 3.04 9.53 28.94
C ASN A 2 3.21 8.19 28.22
N VAL A 3 4.29 8.10 27.44
CA VAL A 3 4.69 6.86 26.76
C VAL A 3 5.44 6.00 27.76
N ASP A 4 5.03 4.75 27.92
CA ASP A 4 5.73 3.80 28.80
C ASP A 4 7.11 3.46 28.20
N PRO A 5 8.22 3.86 28.86
CA PRO A 5 9.58 3.63 28.35
C PRO A 5 9.90 2.14 28.15
N SER A 6 9.25 1.24 28.90
CA SER A 6 9.47 -0.20 28.79
C SER A 6 8.91 -0.79 27.50
N LEU A 7 7.87 -0.18 26.94
CA LEU A 7 7.32 -0.57 25.63
C LEU A 7 8.21 -0.12 24.49
N LEU A 8 8.83 1.06 24.58
CA LEU A 8 9.78 1.55 23.59
C LEU A 8 11.05 0.69 23.53
N GLN A 9 11.48 0.10 24.65
CA GLN A 9 12.63 -0.80 24.66
C GLN A 9 12.31 -2.20 24.09
N ARG A 10 11.03 -2.62 24.08
CA ARG A 10 10.59 -3.92 23.54
C ARG A 10 10.13 -3.87 22.10
N LEU A 11 9.69 -2.72 21.65
CA LEU A 11 9.16 -2.47 20.32
C LEU A 11 10.00 -1.36 19.69
N GLY A 12 10.31 -1.45 18.40
CA GLY A 12 10.86 -0.34 17.65
C GLY A 12 9.91 0.88 17.72
N ARG A 13 10.48 2.05 17.54
CA ARG A 13 9.69 3.31 17.58
C ARG A 13 8.52 3.30 16.61
N LEU A 14 8.76 2.80 15.39
CA LEU A 14 7.75 2.74 14.33
C LEU A 14 6.64 1.72 14.65
N GLU A 15 6.99 0.54 15.17
CA GLU A 15 6.01 -0.47 15.59
C GLU A 15 5.10 0.07 16.70
N PHE A 16 5.64 0.82 17.64
CA PHE A 16 4.86 1.44 18.72
C PHE A 16 3.85 2.46 18.17
N LEU A 17 4.30 3.36 17.29
CA LEU A 17 3.43 4.37 16.65
C LEU A 17 2.34 3.71 15.81
N ALA A 18 2.67 2.67 15.06
CA ALA A 18 1.71 1.91 14.28
C ALA A 18 0.63 1.26 15.14
N ARG A 19 0.99 0.70 16.29
CA ARG A 19 0.03 0.11 17.23
C ARG A 19 -0.93 1.14 17.79
N GLN A 20 -0.44 2.30 18.21
CA GLN A 20 -1.29 3.39 18.71
C GLN A 20 -2.25 3.90 17.64
N ALA A 21 -1.74 4.10 16.41
CA ALA A 21 -2.56 4.55 15.28
C ALA A 21 -3.70 3.56 15.00
N VAL A 22 -3.40 2.27 14.96
CA VAL A 22 -4.38 1.21 14.66
C VAL A 22 -5.36 1.00 15.82
N GLU A 23 -4.96 1.18 17.08
CA GLU A 23 -5.88 1.11 18.23
C GLU A 23 -6.97 2.18 18.18
N GLY A 24 -6.61 3.41 17.82
CA GLY A 24 -7.59 4.48 17.60
C GLY A 24 -8.54 4.19 16.42
N PHE A 25 -8.06 3.42 15.47
CA PHE A 25 -8.74 3.08 14.22
C PHE A 25 -9.76 1.95 14.37
N ILE A 26 -9.41 0.86 15.07
CA ILE A 26 -10.25 -0.34 15.21
C ILE A 26 -11.50 -0.07 16.04
N THR A 27 -11.51 0.94 16.90
CA THR A 27 -12.71 1.32 17.65
C THR A 27 -13.90 1.66 16.74
N GLY A 28 -13.66 1.99 15.46
CA GLY A 28 -14.68 2.29 14.44
C GLY A 28 -14.95 1.19 13.42
N LEU A 29 -14.10 0.15 13.34
CA LEU A 29 -14.22 -0.91 12.33
C LEU A 29 -14.44 -2.28 12.99
N HIS A 30 -15.68 -2.76 12.99
CA HIS A 30 -16.06 -4.04 13.60
C HIS A 30 -15.55 -5.28 12.86
N LYS A 31 -15.10 -5.18 11.59
CA LYS A 31 -14.55 -6.28 10.78
C LYS A 31 -13.47 -5.78 9.84
N SER A 32 -12.45 -6.61 9.60
CA SER A 32 -11.43 -6.33 8.61
C SER A 32 -11.99 -6.16 7.19
N PRO A 33 -11.58 -5.11 6.47
CA PRO A 33 -11.92 -4.96 5.06
C PRO A 33 -11.12 -5.86 4.12
N PHE A 34 -10.10 -6.55 4.64
CA PHE A 34 -9.30 -7.49 3.89
C PHE A 34 -9.66 -8.93 4.26
N HIS A 35 -9.93 -9.77 3.28
CA HIS A 35 -10.17 -11.20 3.46
C HIS A 35 -9.27 -11.99 2.52
N GLY A 36 -8.70 -13.07 3.02
CA GLY A 36 -7.93 -14.01 2.22
C GLY A 36 -8.80 -14.84 1.25
N PHE A 37 -8.13 -15.50 0.33
CA PHE A 37 -8.77 -16.37 -0.69
C PHE A 37 -8.74 -17.86 -0.32
N SER A 38 -8.34 -18.20 0.90
CA SER A 38 -8.24 -19.60 1.34
C SER A 38 -9.49 -20.04 2.05
N VAL A 39 -9.99 -21.19 1.66
CA VAL A 39 -11.09 -21.90 2.32
C VAL A 39 -10.47 -23.14 2.94
N GLU A 40 -10.28 -23.15 4.26
CA GLU A 40 -9.80 -24.34 4.96
C GLU A 40 -10.96 -25.14 5.56
N PHE A 41 -10.73 -26.46 5.64
CA PHE A 41 -11.69 -27.35 6.28
C PHE A 41 -11.73 -27.09 7.79
N ALA A 42 -12.89 -26.71 8.33
CA ALA A 42 -13.04 -26.43 9.75
C ALA A 42 -13.54 -27.65 10.52
N GLU A 43 -14.67 -28.20 10.13
CA GLU A 43 -15.30 -29.29 10.85
C GLU A 43 -16.24 -30.12 9.96
N HIS A 44 -16.58 -31.31 10.46
CA HIS A 44 -17.68 -32.09 9.91
C HIS A 44 -18.95 -31.82 10.73
N ARG A 45 -20.00 -31.34 10.05
CA ARG A 45 -21.34 -31.20 10.63
C ARG A 45 -22.28 -32.25 10.06
N LEU A 46 -23.17 -32.77 10.87
CA LEU A 46 -24.21 -33.68 10.36
C LEU A 46 -25.02 -32.97 9.25
N TYR A 47 -25.29 -33.72 8.18
CA TYR A 47 -26.11 -33.25 7.08
C TYR A 47 -27.57 -33.13 7.52
N ASN A 48 -28.21 -32.03 7.21
CA ASN A 48 -29.65 -31.85 7.40
C ASN A 48 -30.38 -32.04 6.07
N PRO A 49 -31.50 -32.79 6.04
CA PRO A 49 -32.31 -32.95 4.84
C PRO A 49 -32.73 -31.61 4.24
N GLY A 50 -32.48 -31.45 2.93
CA GLY A 50 -32.76 -30.18 2.21
C GLY A 50 -31.54 -29.33 1.91
N GLU A 51 -30.36 -29.65 2.46
CA GLU A 51 -29.10 -28.95 2.14
C GLU A 51 -28.48 -29.51 0.85
N SER A 52 -27.57 -28.72 0.25
CA SER A 52 -26.82 -29.14 -0.93
C SER A 52 -25.95 -30.37 -0.64
N THR A 53 -26.06 -31.39 -1.43
CA THR A 53 -25.28 -32.64 -1.33
C THR A 53 -23.84 -32.49 -1.83
N ARG A 54 -23.49 -31.33 -2.42
CA ARG A 54 -22.18 -31.05 -3.04
C ARG A 54 -21.00 -31.13 -2.06
N HIS A 55 -21.25 -30.84 -0.79
CA HIS A 55 -20.22 -30.76 0.26
C HIS A 55 -20.24 -31.97 1.19
N ILE A 56 -20.98 -33.01 0.87
CA ILE A 56 -20.99 -34.27 1.66
C ILE A 56 -19.63 -34.94 1.56
N ASP A 57 -19.10 -35.37 2.71
CA ASP A 57 -17.89 -36.19 2.77
C ASP A 57 -18.22 -37.67 2.59
N TRP A 58 -18.18 -38.13 1.34
CA TRP A 58 -18.44 -39.51 0.96
C TRP A 58 -17.44 -40.53 1.56
N LYS A 59 -16.18 -40.08 1.85
CA LYS A 59 -15.18 -40.94 2.51
C LYS A 59 -15.53 -41.18 3.98
N LEU A 60 -16.03 -40.15 4.66
CA LEU A 60 -16.45 -40.27 6.03
C LEU A 60 -17.77 -41.08 6.14
N TYR A 61 -18.69 -40.88 5.20
CA TYR A 61 -19.91 -41.69 5.09
C TYR A 61 -19.59 -43.18 4.98
N GLY A 62 -18.66 -43.60 4.11
CA GLY A 62 -18.26 -44.98 3.96
C GLY A 62 -17.58 -45.61 5.19
N ARG A 63 -17.23 -44.82 6.21
CA ARG A 63 -16.65 -45.30 7.48
C ARG A 63 -17.66 -45.30 8.64
N THR A 64 -18.60 -44.37 8.62
CA THR A 64 -19.45 -44.10 9.78
C THR A 64 -20.93 -44.33 9.55
N ASP A 65 -21.34 -44.57 8.30
CA ASP A 65 -22.73 -44.66 7.86
C ASP A 65 -23.60 -43.44 8.20
N LYS A 66 -22.94 -42.30 8.47
CA LYS A 66 -23.57 -41.02 8.77
C LYS A 66 -23.18 -39.99 7.75
N LEU A 67 -24.15 -39.21 7.27
CA LEU A 67 -23.90 -38.13 6.33
C LEU A 67 -23.35 -36.91 7.05
N PHE A 68 -22.14 -36.51 6.71
CA PHE A 68 -21.49 -35.32 7.19
C PHE A 68 -21.24 -34.35 6.03
N VAL A 69 -21.47 -33.08 6.28
CA VAL A 69 -21.10 -31.97 5.38
C VAL A 69 -19.81 -31.36 5.86
N LYS A 70 -18.88 -31.22 4.94
CA LYS A 70 -17.65 -30.42 5.21
C LYS A 70 -18.03 -28.97 5.37
N ARG A 71 -17.85 -28.45 6.57
CA ARG A 71 -17.92 -27.04 6.83
C ARG A 71 -16.52 -26.47 6.61
N TYR A 72 -16.46 -25.47 5.77
CA TYR A 72 -15.24 -24.74 5.51
C TYR A 72 -15.35 -23.41 6.25
N GLU A 73 -14.36 -23.08 7.06
CA GLU A 73 -14.16 -21.72 7.51
C GLU A 73 -13.25 -21.03 6.50
N GLU A 74 -13.60 -19.81 6.15
CA GLU A 74 -12.69 -18.96 5.41
C GLU A 74 -11.56 -18.56 6.37
N GLU A 75 -10.48 -19.34 6.43
CA GLU A 75 -9.25 -18.84 7.02
C GLU A 75 -8.67 -17.78 6.08
N THR A 76 -8.73 -16.57 6.55
CA THR A 76 -8.22 -15.41 5.85
C THR A 76 -6.70 -15.33 6.01
N ASN A 77 -5.96 -16.26 5.40
CA ASN A 77 -4.52 -16.10 5.24
C ASN A 77 -4.26 -15.23 4.00
N LEU A 78 -4.65 -13.97 4.08
CA LEU A 78 -4.30 -12.99 3.06
C LEU A 78 -2.77 -12.87 3.02
N ARG A 79 -2.22 -12.85 1.82
CA ARG A 79 -0.82 -12.47 1.60
C ARG A 79 -0.80 -11.06 1.05
N CYS A 80 -0.22 -10.15 1.79
CA CYS A 80 -0.06 -8.77 1.38
C CYS A 80 1.41 -8.50 1.09
N GLN A 81 1.70 -7.98 -0.10
CA GLN A 81 3.01 -7.43 -0.44
C GLN A 81 2.88 -5.91 -0.46
N LEU A 82 3.53 -5.26 0.50
CA LEU A 82 3.69 -3.81 0.51
C LEU A 82 4.83 -3.46 -0.44
N VAL A 83 4.61 -2.48 -1.28
CA VAL A 83 5.59 -2.03 -2.28
C VAL A 83 5.82 -0.55 -2.06
N LEU A 84 7.04 -0.20 -1.72
CA LEU A 84 7.44 1.14 -1.35
C LEU A 84 8.42 1.71 -2.36
N ASP A 85 8.02 2.81 -2.95
CA ASP A 85 8.85 3.65 -3.79
C ASP A 85 9.75 4.53 -2.92
N CYS A 86 11.06 4.45 -3.15
CA CYS A 86 12.08 5.25 -2.46
C CYS A 86 12.87 6.13 -3.44
N SER A 87 12.34 6.39 -4.63
CA SER A 87 12.93 7.30 -5.61
C SER A 87 13.16 8.71 -5.03
N GLY A 88 13.99 9.49 -5.70
CA GLY A 88 14.35 10.85 -5.24
C GLY A 88 13.12 11.74 -5.04
N SER A 89 12.14 11.64 -5.93
CA SER A 89 10.88 12.40 -5.85
C SER A 89 10.09 12.13 -4.56
N MET A 90 10.15 10.92 -4.00
CA MET A 90 9.47 10.56 -2.74
C MET A 90 10.04 11.26 -1.50
N TRP A 91 11.23 11.85 -1.58
CA TRP A 91 11.81 12.68 -0.49
C TRP A 91 11.21 14.08 -0.42
N TYR A 92 10.34 14.44 -1.35
CA TYR A 92 9.67 15.73 -1.34
C TYR A 92 8.49 15.76 -0.33
N PRO A 93 8.26 16.90 0.37
CA PRO A 93 9.18 18.03 0.50
C PRO A 93 10.40 17.65 1.36
N SER A 94 11.57 18.17 1.00
CA SER A 94 12.83 17.89 1.70
C SER A 94 12.89 18.50 3.10
N GLU A 95 12.20 19.64 3.29
CA GLU A 95 12.12 20.35 4.56
C GLU A 95 10.66 20.46 5.03
N VAL A 96 10.44 20.15 6.30
CA VAL A 96 9.14 20.36 6.96
C VAL A 96 9.03 21.84 7.32
N THR A 97 8.08 22.54 6.70
CA THR A 97 7.79 23.94 7.04
C THR A 97 6.69 24.05 8.09
N PRO A 98 6.62 25.15 8.88
CA PRO A 98 5.57 25.29 9.91
C PRO A 98 4.14 25.22 9.38
N ASP A 99 3.95 25.62 8.13
CA ASP A 99 2.63 25.63 7.46
C ASP A 99 2.48 24.51 6.41
N GLY A 100 3.48 23.63 6.30
CA GLY A 100 3.50 22.49 5.36
C GLY A 100 3.15 21.17 6.01
N PRO A 101 3.21 20.06 5.25
CA PRO A 101 2.96 18.73 5.78
C PRO A 101 4.00 18.33 6.83
N GLU A 102 3.56 17.56 7.84
CA GLU A 102 4.46 17.06 8.91
C GLU A 102 5.46 16.02 8.41
N LEU A 103 5.18 15.40 7.29
CA LEU A 103 5.94 14.28 6.72
C LEU A 103 6.18 14.53 5.22
N ASN A 104 7.32 14.11 4.71
CA ASN A 104 7.50 13.98 3.27
C ASN A 104 6.78 12.72 2.74
N LYS A 105 6.71 12.55 1.42
CA LYS A 105 5.98 11.44 0.78
C LYS A 105 6.51 10.07 1.23
N LEU A 106 7.84 9.90 1.31
CA LEU A 106 8.44 8.64 1.76
C LEU A 106 8.09 8.34 3.22
N LYS A 107 8.22 9.29 4.13
CA LYS A 107 7.87 9.10 5.54
C LYS A 107 6.38 8.81 5.70
N PHE A 108 5.52 9.50 4.94
CA PHE A 108 4.09 9.19 4.90
C PHE A 108 3.84 7.73 4.48
N ALA A 109 4.50 7.28 3.41
CA ALA A 109 4.35 5.92 2.90
C ALA A 109 4.87 4.87 3.89
N ILE A 110 6.02 5.11 4.54
CA ILE A 110 6.58 4.24 5.58
C ILE A 110 5.62 4.11 6.78
N HIS A 111 5.08 5.21 7.28
CA HIS A 111 4.12 5.18 8.38
C HIS A 111 2.81 4.47 7.98
N SER A 112 2.39 4.63 6.74
CA SER A 112 1.23 3.92 6.18
C SER A 112 1.49 2.42 6.09
N CYS A 113 2.66 2.00 5.61
CA CYS A 113 3.08 0.61 5.61
C CYS A 113 3.10 0.03 7.04
N ALA A 114 3.66 0.75 8.00
CA ALA A 114 3.71 0.33 9.40
C ALA A 114 2.31 0.11 9.99
N ALA A 115 1.38 1.01 9.73
CA ALA A 115 -0.01 0.87 10.16
C ALA A 115 -0.71 -0.34 9.50
N LEU A 116 -0.48 -0.59 8.21
CA LEU A 116 -1.02 -1.75 7.52
C LEU A 116 -0.42 -3.06 8.06
N ILE A 117 0.90 -3.12 8.34
CA ILE A 117 1.54 -4.29 8.96
C ILE A 117 0.87 -4.63 10.29
N GLU A 118 0.62 -3.63 11.14
CA GLU A 118 -0.06 -3.85 12.42
C GLU A 118 -1.50 -4.35 12.23
N LEU A 119 -2.22 -3.81 11.24
CA LEU A 119 -3.56 -4.26 10.91
C LEU A 119 -3.57 -5.73 10.47
N PHE A 120 -2.70 -6.13 9.53
CA PHE A 120 -2.57 -7.50 9.06
C PHE A 120 -2.08 -8.45 10.15
N ARG A 121 -1.16 -7.98 11.01
CA ARG A 121 -0.70 -8.75 12.17
C ARG A 121 -1.86 -9.15 13.09
N ARG A 122 -2.77 -8.23 13.38
CA ARG A 122 -3.96 -8.51 14.21
C ARG A 122 -4.90 -9.52 13.56
N GLN A 123 -4.91 -9.57 12.24
CA GLN A 123 -5.72 -10.51 11.45
C GLN A 123 -5.02 -11.85 11.20
N ARG A 124 -3.76 -12.01 11.66
CA ARG A 124 -2.90 -13.16 11.38
C ARG A 124 -2.58 -13.36 9.89
N ASP A 125 -2.72 -12.32 9.10
CA ASP A 125 -2.36 -12.31 7.69
C ASP A 125 -0.85 -12.26 7.49
N ALA A 126 -0.40 -12.70 6.32
CA ALA A 126 1.01 -12.66 5.95
C ALA A 126 1.34 -11.34 5.26
N VAL A 127 2.45 -10.70 5.68
CA VAL A 127 2.93 -9.43 5.11
C VAL A 127 4.34 -9.59 4.60
N GLY A 128 4.63 -9.00 3.45
CA GLY A 128 5.94 -8.82 2.87
C GLY A 128 6.19 -7.35 2.53
N LEU A 129 7.43 -7.01 2.24
CA LEU A 129 7.86 -5.68 1.83
C LEU A 129 8.74 -5.79 0.59
N SER A 130 8.52 -4.93 -0.37
CA SER A 130 9.43 -4.68 -1.48
C SER A 130 9.76 -3.20 -1.50
N VAL A 131 11.02 -2.86 -1.60
CA VAL A 131 11.53 -1.49 -1.68
C VAL A 131 12.24 -1.34 -3.01
N PHE A 132 11.93 -0.28 -3.73
CA PHE A 132 12.56 0.02 -5.00
C PHE A 132 12.86 1.52 -5.13
N ALA A 133 13.88 1.84 -5.91
CA ALA A 133 14.16 3.16 -6.43
C ALA A 133 14.48 3.02 -7.93
N ASP A 134 15.75 2.86 -8.30
CA ASP A 134 16.17 2.60 -9.70
C ASP A 134 15.94 1.14 -10.09
N GLU A 135 16.04 0.26 -9.11
CA GLU A 135 15.85 -1.18 -9.22
C GLU A 135 15.18 -1.72 -7.96
N LEU A 136 14.84 -2.99 -7.95
CA LEU A 136 14.33 -3.65 -6.77
C LEU A 136 15.46 -3.82 -5.74
N GLU A 137 15.52 -2.95 -4.73
CA GLU A 137 16.57 -2.93 -3.71
C GLU A 137 16.40 -4.04 -2.66
N SER A 138 15.16 -4.25 -2.24
CA SER A 138 14.82 -5.23 -1.21
C SER A 138 13.52 -5.94 -1.53
N HIS A 139 13.49 -7.27 -1.35
CA HIS A 139 12.27 -8.05 -1.45
C HIS A 139 12.16 -9.05 -0.31
N ILE A 140 11.30 -8.77 0.62
CA ILE A 140 10.97 -9.61 1.77
C ILE A 140 9.64 -10.30 1.49
N PRO A 141 9.61 -11.61 1.22
CA PRO A 141 8.37 -12.31 0.88
C PRO A 141 7.39 -12.39 2.05
N ALA A 142 6.08 -12.39 1.76
CA ALA A 142 5.04 -12.35 2.78
C ALA A 142 5.03 -13.58 3.72
N LYS A 143 5.10 -13.34 5.04
CA LYS A 143 4.97 -14.33 6.11
C LYS A 143 4.22 -13.73 7.30
N SER A 144 3.61 -14.58 8.14
CA SER A 144 2.76 -14.14 9.27
C SER A 144 3.45 -14.19 10.64
N SER A 145 4.73 -14.62 10.73
CA SER A 145 5.41 -14.74 12.04
C SER A 145 5.78 -13.38 12.62
N GLY A 146 5.69 -13.23 13.95
CA GLY A 146 6.05 -11.98 14.63
C GLY A 146 7.52 -11.59 14.46
N THR A 147 8.44 -12.56 14.35
CA THR A 147 9.86 -12.28 14.08
C THR A 147 10.04 -11.70 12.68
N HIS A 148 9.30 -12.21 11.70
CA HIS A 148 9.32 -11.71 10.34
C HIS A 148 8.80 -10.27 10.25
N MET A 149 7.72 -9.97 10.95
CA MET A 149 7.17 -8.60 10.96
C MET A 149 8.13 -7.61 11.64
N ARG A 150 8.85 -8.02 12.69
CA ARG A 150 9.92 -7.18 13.28
C ARG A 150 11.06 -6.90 12.32
N MET A 151 11.41 -7.87 11.47
CA MET A 151 12.40 -7.66 10.42
C MET A 151 11.94 -6.60 9.42
N ILE A 152 10.66 -6.62 9.02
CA ILE A 152 10.10 -5.59 8.13
C ILE A 152 10.08 -4.22 8.83
N TYR A 153 9.71 -4.13 10.11
CA TYR A 153 9.78 -2.87 10.84
C TYR A 153 11.20 -2.31 10.91
N HIS A 154 12.18 -3.17 11.11
CA HIS A 154 13.59 -2.76 11.13
C HIS A 154 14.04 -2.19 9.78
N GLU A 155 13.66 -2.84 8.67
CA GLU A 155 13.90 -2.33 7.32
C GLU A 155 13.29 -0.96 7.11
N LEU A 156 12.02 -0.77 7.50
CA LEU A 156 11.33 0.51 7.42
C LEU A 156 11.97 1.59 8.31
N GLU A 157 12.47 1.23 9.49
CA GLU A 157 13.19 2.15 10.38
C GLU A 157 14.53 2.57 9.79
N GLN A 158 15.26 1.68 9.13
CA GLN A 158 16.49 2.03 8.43
C GLN A 158 16.22 3.06 7.32
N LEU A 159 15.17 2.88 6.54
CA LEU A 159 14.76 3.84 5.50
C LEU A 159 14.38 5.22 6.09
N LEU A 160 13.86 5.29 7.32
CA LEU A 160 13.58 6.56 8.00
C LEU A 160 14.83 7.28 8.46
N ASP A 161 15.87 6.53 8.84
CA ASP A 161 17.14 7.06 9.34
C ASP A 161 18.12 7.42 8.20
N GLU A 162 17.88 6.91 6.99
CA GLU A 162 18.65 7.31 5.81
C GLU A 162 18.39 8.79 5.52
N VAL A 163 19.43 9.59 5.67
CA VAL A 163 19.40 11.01 5.29
C VAL A 163 19.64 11.07 3.79
N GLY A 164 18.57 11.35 3.04
CA GLY A 164 18.53 11.81 1.65
C GLY A 164 19.78 11.68 0.79
N GLU A 165 20.41 10.52 0.72
CA GLU A 165 21.28 10.26 -0.41
C GLU A 165 20.40 10.23 -1.65
N GLN A 166 20.67 11.16 -2.59
CA GLN A 166 19.97 11.23 -3.87
C GLN A 166 20.06 9.86 -4.54
N ARG A 167 19.00 9.08 -4.39
CA ARG A 167 18.83 7.84 -5.13
C ARG A 167 18.49 8.25 -6.56
N LYS A 168 19.43 8.00 -7.47
CA LYS A 168 19.35 8.41 -8.86
C LYS A 168 18.58 7.37 -9.65
N GLY A 169 17.71 7.84 -10.53
CA GLY A 169 17.13 7.07 -11.60
C GLY A 169 15.74 6.54 -11.34
N THR A 170 15.09 6.07 -12.37
CA THR A 170 13.72 5.59 -12.29
C THR A 170 13.54 4.43 -13.26
N SER A 171 13.38 3.24 -12.71
CA SER A 171 12.80 2.12 -13.42
C SER A 171 11.68 1.48 -12.61
N THR A 172 10.70 2.31 -12.22
CA THR A 172 9.47 1.87 -11.55
C THR A 172 8.82 0.71 -12.30
N VAL A 173 8.81 0.77 -13.62
CA VAL A 173 8.25 -0.26 -14.51
C VAL A 173 8.93 -1.61 -14.30
N GLU A 174 10.27 -1.64 -14.32
CA GLU A 174 11.03 -2.89 -14.20
C GLU A 174 10.92 -3.48 -12.80
N ALA A 175 10.99 -2.65 -11.77
CA ALA A 175 10.80 -3.07 -10.39
C ALA A 175 9.40 -3.70 -10.18
N LEU A 176 8.34 -3.10 -10.72
CA LEU A 176 6.98 -3.65 -10.63
C LEU A 176 6.86 -4.99 -11.36
N HIS A 177 7.52 -5.18 -12.51
CA HIS A 177 7.57 -6.48 -13.21
C HIS A 177 8.26 -7.54 -12.36
N GLN A 178 9.41 -7.23 -11.75
CA GLN A 178 10.14 -8.16 -10.87
C GLN A 178 9.30 -8.52 -9.64
N ILE A 179 8.60 -7.56 -9.03
CA ILE A 179 7.71 -7.80 -7.89
C ILE A 179 6.53 -8.69 -8.30
N ALA A 180 5.99 -8.52 -9.50
CA ALA A 180 4.91 -9.35 -10.02
C ALA A 180 5.32 -10.84 -10.18
N GLU A 181 6.57 -11.09 -10.55
CA GLU A 181 7.12 -12.44 -10.66
C GLU A 181 7.50 -13.04 -9.30
N ALA A 182 8.07 -12.23 -8.40
CA ALA A 182 8.51 -12.66 -7.08
C ALA A 182 7.34 -12.93 -6.11
N SER A 183 6.20 -12.27 -6.32
CA SER A 183 5.06 -12.37 -5.42
C SER A 183 4.24 -13.63 -5.68
N PRO A 184 3.83 -14.37 -4.63
CA PRO A 184 2.94 -15.53 -4.78
C PRO A 184 1.59 -15.12 -5.39
N ARG A 185 1.09 -15.88 -6.35
CA ARG A 185 -0.20 -15.61 -7.01
C ARG A 185 -1.34 -15.38 -6.01
N ARG A 186 -2.28 -14.52 -6.36
CA ARG A 186 -3.45 -14.14 -5.54
C ARG A 186 -3.08 -13.42 -4.25
N SER A 187 -2.03 -12.62 -4.28
CA SER A 187 -1.68 -11.69 -3.18
C SER A 187 -2.42 -10.37 -3.34
N LEU A 188 -2.58 -9.66 -2.25
CA LEU A 188 -2.85 -8.23 -2.24
C LEU A 188 -1.50 -7.51 -2.42
N VAL A 189 -1.40 -6.64 -3.41
CA VAL A 189 -0.22 -5.80 -3.62
C VAL A 189 -0.64 -4.36 -3.37
N VAL A 190 0.00 -3.72 -2.41
CA VAL A 190 -0.25 -2.32 -2.04
C VAL A 190 0.97 -1.51 -2.39
N VAL A 191 0.83 -0.62 -3.36
CA VAL A 191 1.92 0.22 -3.87
C VAL A 191 1.77 1.63 -3.33
N PHE A 192 2.85 2.20 -2.83
CA PHE A 192 2.98 3.61 -2.47
C PHE A 192 4.02 4.25 -3.37
N SER A 193 3.60 5.16 -4.24
CA SER A 193 4.46 5.86 -5.20
C SER A 193 3.79 7.15 -5.64
N ASP A 194 4.56 8.13 -6.05
CA ASP A 194 4.05 9.34 -6.72
C ASP A 194 3.93 9.14 -8.24
N LEU A 195 4.44 8.02 -8.77
CA LEU A 195 4.43 7.68 -10.19
C LEU A 195 5.05 8.77 -11.10
N LEU A 196 5.88 9.62 -10.53
CA LEU A 196 6.58 10.67 -11.25
C LEU A 196 7.87 10.11 -11.88
N ASP A 197 7.69 9.21 -12.85
CA ASP A 197 8.81 8.65 -13.60
C ASP A 197 9.23 9.60 -14.74
N ARG A 198 10.52 9.72 -15.00
CA ARG A 198 11.08 10.61 -16.02
C ARG A 198 10.69 10.17 -17.40
N GLY A 199 9.74 10.87 -17.99
CA GLY A 199 9.36 10.61 -19.36
C GLY A 199 8.92 9.18 -19.61
N GLY A 200 8.68 8.41 -18.53
CA GLY A 200 8.14 7.07 -18.57
C GLY A 200 6.83 7.07 -19.33
N ASP A 201 6.71 6.16 -20.27
CA ASP A 201 5.46 6.00 -21.00
C ASP A 201 4.42 5.46 -20.02
N ILE A 202 3.34 6.22 -19.80
CA ILE A 202 2.19 5.76 -19.01
C ILE A 202 1.77 4.35 -19.47
N ASP A 203 1.92 4.04 -20.74
CA ASP A 203 1.58 2.73 -21.28
C ASP A 203 2.49 1.62 -20.73
N GLU A 204 3.78 1.88 -20.52
CA GLU A 204 4.72 0.94 -19.91
C GLU A 204 4.41 0.74 -18.41
N LEU A 205 4.15 1.81 -17.67
CA LEU A 205 3.72 1.73 -16.28
C LEU A 205 2.44 0.91 -16.14
N MET A 206 1.46 1.18 -17.01
CA MET A 206 0.21 0.44 -17.00
C MET A 206 0.40 -1.04 -17.39
N ALA A 207 1.36 -1.35 -18.28
CA ALA A 207 1.71 -2.73 -18.61
C ALA A 207 2.29 -3.48 -17.38
N ALA A 208 3.14 -2.83 -16.57
CA ALA A 208 3.68 -3.40 -15.33
C ALA A 208 2.58 -3.64 -14.29
N LEU A 209 1.67 -2.70 -14.11
CA LEU A 209 0.51 -2.86 -13.23
C LEU A 209 -0.46 -3.94 -13.73
N GLN A 210 -0.62 -4.09 -15.06
CA GLN A 210 -1.37 -5.19 -15.65
C GLN A 210 -0.70 -6.55 -15.39
N HIS A 211 0.62 -6.62 -15.39
CA HIS A 211 1.35 -7.86 -15.08
C HIS A 211 1.02 -8.34 -13.67
N LEU A 212 0.97 -7.43 -12.68
CA LEU A 212 0.48 -7.74 -11.35
C LEU A 212 -0.95 -8.33 -11.40
N ARG A 213 -1.86 -7.71 -12.15
CA ARG A 213 -3.24 -8.20 -12.31
C ARG A 213 -3.32 -9.55 -13.02
N HIS A 214 -2.46 -9.80 -14.01
CA HIS A 214 -2.41 -11.07 -14.73
C HIS A 214 -2.10 -12.25 -13.79
N ASN A 215 -1.23 -12.05 -12.80
CA ASN A 215 -0.94 -13.03 -11.75
C ASN A 215 -2.06 -13.17 -10.72
N LYS A 216 -3.24 -12.57 -10.98
CA LYS A 216 -4.44 -12.57 -10.13
C LYS A 216 -4.24 -11.85 -8.80
N HIS A 217 -3.28 -10.94 -8.72
CA HIS A 217 -3.16 -10.06 -7.55
C HIS A 217 -4.30 -9.06 -7.52
N GLU A 218 -4.72 -8.72 -6.32
CA GLU A 218 -5.50 -7.52 -6.06
C GLU A 218 -4.50 -6.38 -5.89
N VAL A 219 -4.62 -5.32 -6.68
CA VAL A 219 -3.67 -4.21 -6.67
C VAL A 219 -4.36 -2.97 -6.13
N VAL A 220 -3.73 -2.34 -5.16
CA VAL A 220 -4.10 -1.04 -4.59
C VAL A 220 -2.92 -0.11 -4.78
N LEU A 221 -3.17 1.03 -5.39
CA LEU A 221 -2.16 2.04 -5.67
C LEU A 221 -2.49 3.32 -4.90
N PHE A 222 -1.67 3.64 -3.92
CA PHE A 222 -1.66 4.92 -3.22
C PHE A 222 -0.77 5.87 -4.00
N HIS A 223 -1.38 6.81 -4.71
CA HIS A 223 -0.70 7.87 -5.43
C HIS A 223 -0.40 9.00 -4.45
N VAL A 224 0.85 9.09 -4.02
CA VAL A 224 1.27 9.93 -2.89
C VAL A 224 1.83 11.23 -3.39
N LEU A 225 1.13 12.34 -3.14
CA LEU A 225 1.51 13.68 -3.58
C LEU A 225 1.45 14.70 -2.43
N GLU A 226 2.08 15.83 -2.64
CA GLU A 226 1.88 17.06 -1.89
C GLU A 226 1.06 18.01 -2.78
N ASP A 227 -0.26 18.03 -2.58
CA ASP A 227 -1.20 18.67 -3.51
C ASP A 227 -0.94 20.18 -3.68
N ALA A 228 -0.52 20.91 -2.63
CA ALA A 228 -0.34 22.36 -2.71
C ALA A 228 0.74 22.76 -3.72
N THR A 229 1.84 22.03 -3.81
CA THR A 229 2.92 22.34 -4.74
C THR A 229 2.92 21.48 -6.00
N GLU A 230 2.65 20.18 -5.88
CA GLU A 230 2.73 19.27 -7.01
C GLU A 230 1.45 19.29 -7.89
N MET A 231 0.29 19.61 -7.31
CA MET A 231 -0.95 19.72 -8.10
C MET A 231 -1.37 21.17 -8.35
N GLU A 232 -1.36 22.01 -7.29
CA GLU A 232 -1.80 23.39 -7.38
C GLU A 232 -0.70 24.36 -7.81
N PHE A 233 0.56 23.91 -7.79
CA PHE A 233 1.74 24.71 -8.10
C PHE A 233 1.77 26.02 -7.29
N ASN A 234 1.49 25.92 -6.00
CA ASN A 234 1.32 27.08 -5.12
C ASN A 234 2.67 27.59 -4.59
N PHE A 235 3.51 28.10 -5.48
CA PHE A 235 4.76 28.75 -5.17
C PHE A 235 4.57 30.27 -5.17
N GLN A 236 5.43 30.97 -4.39
CA GLN A 236 5.45 32.43 -4.37
C GLN A 236 5.79 32.97 -5.76
N ASP A 237 5.13 34.08 -6.15
CA ASP A 237 5.33 34.71 -7.44
C ASP A 237 6.64 35.55 -7.46
N ARG A 238 7.75 34.83 -7.51
CA ARG A 238 9.12 35.37 -7.64
C ARG A 238 9.96 34.38 -8.44
N PRO A 239 11.07 34.86 -9.09
CA PRO A 239 12.00 33.95 -9.74
C PRO A 239 12.46 32.84 -8.79
N THR A 240 12.16 31.60 -9.12
CA THR A 240 12.45 30.45 -8.29
C THR A 240 13.31 29.47 -9.09
N ILE A 241 14.27 28.84 -8.43
CA ILE A 241 15.03 27.73 -8.99
C ILE A 241 14.35 26.45 -8.53
N PHE A 242 13.94 25.65 -9.49
CA PHE A 242 13.41 24.30 -9.28
C PHE A 242 14.53 23.32 -9.58
N GLU A 243 14.77 22.41 -8.65
CA GLU A 243 15.73 21.33 -8.78
C GLU A 243 15.00 20.00 -8.96
N ASP A 244 15.37 19.26 -9.97
CA ASP A 244 14.90 17.89 -10.14
C ASP A 244 15.61 16.99 -9.13
N LEU A 245 14.86 16.40 -8.19
CA LEU A 245 15.40 15.60 -7.09
C LEU A 245 16.06 14.28 -7.56
N GLU A 246 15.87 13.90 -8.80
CA GLU A 246 16.47 12.70 -9.36
C GLU A 246 17.74 13.00 -10.18
N THR A 247 17.78 14.12 -10.95
CA THR A 247 18.95 14.50 -11.76
C THR A 247 19.84 15.53 -11.12
N GLY A 248 19.29 16.36 -10.24
CA GLY A 248 19.93 17.58 -9.80
C GLY A 248 19.96 18.67 -10.89
N GLU A 249 19.16 18.53 -11.96
CA GLU A 249 19.03 19.59 -12.96
C GLU A 249 18.24 20.76 -12.40
N GLU A 250 18.78 21.97 -12.58
CA GLU A 250 18.14 23.20 -12.11
C GLU A 250 17.41 23.91 -13.25
N LEU A 251 16.17 24.31 -13.01
CA LEU A 251 15.38 25.13 -13.91
C LEU A 251 14.95 26.43 -13.22
N ARG A 252 15.38 27.58 -13.73
CA ARG A 252 14.95 28.90 -13.23
C ARG A 252 13.75 29.39 -14.03
N LEU A 253 12.64 29.62 -13.34
CA LEU A 253 11.40 30.14 -13.96
C LEU A 253 10.59 30.99 -12.99
N HIS A 254 9.63 31.73 -13.55
CA HIS A 254 8.59 32.41 -12.77
C HIS A 254 7.38 31.49 -12.61
N PRO A 255 6.99 31.10 -11.38
CA PRO A 255 5.87 30.18 -11.16
C PRO A 255 4.57 30.63 -11.82
N ALA A 256 4.26 31.93 -11.78
CA ALA A 256 3.04 32.46 -12.36
C ALA A 256 2.92 32.23 -13.88
N GLU A 257 4.04 32.22 -14.61
CA GLU A 257 4.04 32.06 -16.08
C GLU A 257 3.69 30.64 -16.53
N VAL A 258 3.98 29.63 -15.70
CA VAL A 258 3.80 28.22 -16.05
C VAL A 258 2.68 27.53 -15.29
N ARG A 259 2.15 28.16 -14.23
CA ARG A 259 1.17 27.59 -13.31
C ARG A 259 -0.03 26.97 -14.02
N GLU A 260 -0.71 27.71 -14.87
CA GLU A 260 -1.93 27.23 -15.56
C GLU A 260 -1.64 26.01 -16.46
N ALA A 261 -0.52 26.07 -17.21
CA ALA A 261 -0.14 24.99 -18.10
C ALA A 261 0.29 23.73 -17.30
N TYR A 262 1.00 23.92 -16.19
CA TYR A 262 1.40 22.85 -15.30
C TYR A 262 0.19 22.17 -14.65
N GLN A 263 -0.70 22.95 -14.03
CA GLN A 263 -1.94 22.44 -13.42
C GLN A 263 -2.80 21.66 -14.41
N ALA A 264 -2.98 22.19 -15.62
CA ALA A 264 -3.71 21.49 -16.69
C ALA A 264 -3.06 20.14 -17.04
N ARG A 265 -1.72 20.11 -17.11
CA ARG A 265 -0.96 18.89 -17.40
C ARG A 265 -1.09 17.85 -16.29
N MET A 266 -0.94 18.27 -15.02
CA MET A 266 -1.07 17.37 -13.86
C MET A 266 -2.49 16.83 -13.70
N ALA A 267 -3.51 17.67 -13.88
CA ALA A 267 -4.90 17.25 -13.85
C ALA A 267 -5.22 16.23 -14.96
N GLN A 268 -4.67 16.42 -16.17
CA GLN A 268 -4.83 15.45 -17.26
C GLN A 268 -4.14 14.13 -16.93
N LEU A 269 -2.90 14.15 -16.45
CA LEU A 269 -2.14 12.97 -16.04
C LEU A 269 -2.90 12.14 -14.99
N ARG A 270 -3.35 12.82 -13.92
CA ARG A 270 -4.14 12.19 -12.84
C ARG A 270 -5.41 11.54 -13.38
N LYS A 271 -6.13 12.23 -14.26
CA LYS A 271 -7.35 11.70 -14.87
C LYS A 271 -7.07 10.48 -15.75
N ASP A 272 -6.00 10.50 -16.54
CA ASP A 272 -5.63 9.40 -17.41
C ASP A 272 -5.24 8.15 -16.59
N LEU A 273 -4.49 8.34 -15.51
CA LEU A 273 -4.12 7.27 -14.59
C LEU A 273 -5.36 6.68 -13.88
N ASP A 274 -6.26 7.52 -13.35
CA ASP A 274 -7.50 7.06 -12.68
C ASP A 274 -8.37 6.22 -13.64
N VAL A 275 -8.61 6.71 -14.86
CA VAL A 275 -9.39 5.99 -15.87
C VAL A 275 -8.76 4.65 -16.22
N ARG A 276 -7.44 4.61 -16.43
CA ARG A 276 -6.73 3.38 -16.77
C ARG A 276 -6.70 2.39 -15.59
N CYS A 277 -6.48 2.86 -14.36
CA CYS A 277 -6.56 2.04 -13.16
C CYS A 277 -7.95 1.41 -13.01
N ALA A 278 -9.02 2.18 -13.26
CA ALA A 278 -10.38 1.67 -13.23
C ALA A 278 -10.61 0.58 -14.31
N GLN A 279 -10.10 0.75 -15.53
CA GLN A 279 -10.18 -0.23 -16.62
C GLN A 279 -9.53 -1.56 -16.23
N TYR A 280 -8.38 -1.52 -15.57
CA TYR A 280 -7.63 -2.70 -15.15
C TYR A 280 -8.03 -3.23 -13.77
N ARG A 281 -9.05 -2.65 -13.15
CA ARG A 281 -9.52 -3.03 -11.80
C ARG A 281 -8.43 -2.90 -10.75
N ILE A 282 -7.66 -1.84 -10.83
CA ILE A 282 -6.69 -1.41 -9.83
C ILE A 282 -7.40 -0.41 -8.94
N ASP A 283 -7.35 -0.62 -7.63
CA ASP A 283 -7.90 0.34 -6.68
C ASP A 283 -6.96 1.55 -6.59
N TRP A 284 -7.39 2.67 -7.19
CA TRP A 284 -6.67 3.94 -7.13
C TRP A 284 -7.07 4.73 -5.89
N VAL A 285 -6.08 5.23 -5.18
CA VAL A 285 -6.26 6.07 -3.98
C VAL A 285 -5.39 7.32 -4.12
N ASP A 286 -6.02 8.46 -4.35
CA ASP A 286 -5.32 9.74 -4.29
C ASP A 286 -4.99 10.09 -2.85
N VAL A 287 -3.76 10.51 -2.63
CA VAL A 287 -3.22 10.83 -1.32
C VAL A 287 -2.54 12.18 -1.36
N ASP A 288 -3.10 13.14 -0.65
CA ASP A 288 -2.38 14.32 -0.22
C ASP A 288 -1.76 14.07 1.16
N ILE A 289 -0.44 14.17 1.25
CA ILE A 289 0.30 13.92 2.51
C ILE A 289 -0.09 14.90 3.62
N ALA A 290 -0.56 16.10 3.29
CA ALA A 290 -1.05 17.08 4.25
C ALA A 290 -2.29 16.59 5.02
N SER A 291 -3.05 15.67 4.44
CA SER A 291 -4.20 15.04 5.10
C SER A 291 -3.80 14.11 6.26
N GLY A 292 -2.53 13.69 6.32
CA GLY A 292 -2.02 12.78 7.33
C GLY A 292 -2.36 11.30 7.09
N VAL A 293 -1.54 10.42 7.64
CA VAL A 293 -1.63 8.96 7.43
C VAL A 293 -2.96 8.38 7.88
N PHE A 294 -3.41 8.75 9.08
CA PHE A 294 -4.58 8.16 9.70
C PHE A 294 -5.89 8.44 8.96
N PRO A 295 -6.22 9.69 8.59
CA PRO A 295 -7.42 10.00 7.82
C PRO A 295 -7.47 9.28 6.47
N VAL A 296 -6.34 9.25 5.75
CA VAL A 296 -6.22 8.62 4.43
C VAL A 296 -6.50 7.11 4.51
N LEU A 297 -5.79 6.40 5.38
CA LEU A 297 -6.01 4.96 5.55
C LEU A 297 -7.41 4.64 6.04
N SER A 298 -7.98 5.46 6.96
CA SER A 298 -9.35 5.30 7.45
C SER A 298 -10.36 5.40 6.33
N ALA A 299 -10.28 6.45 5.53
CA ALA A 299 -11.18 6.69 4.41
C ALA A 299 -11.13 5.53 3.41
N TYR A 300 -9.92 5.08 3.05
CA TYR A 300 -9.74 3.94 2.16
C TYR A 300 -10.35 2.66 2.71
N LEU A 301 -10.07 2.30 3.97
CA LEU A 301 -10.56 1.06 4.56
C LEU A 301 -12.08 1.05 4.73
N VAL A 302 -12.69 2.19 5.08
CA VAL A 302 -14.16 2.34 5.12
C VAL A 302 -14.77 2.19 3.73
N LYS A 303 -14.19 2.85 2.70
CA LYS A 303 -14.61 2.70 1.30
C LYS A 303 -14.56 1.23 0.87
N ARG A 304 -13.46 0.55 1.13
CA ARG A 304 -13.26 -0.85 0.78
C ARG A 304 -14.25 -1.79 1.49
N ALA A 305 -14.52 -1.59 2.77
CA ALA A 305 -15.52 -2.37 3.52
C ALA A 305 -16.92 -2.24 2.92
N LYS A 306 -17.33 -1.02 2.53
CA LYS A 306 -18.62 -0.77 1.89
C LYS A 306 -18.74 -1.43 0.51
N MET A 307 -17.68 -1.39 -0.30
CA MET A 307 -17.68 -1.99 -1.64
C MET A 307 -17.85 -3.51 -1.61
N ARG A 308 -17.33 -4.17 -0.59
CA ARG A 308 -17.47 -5.63 -0.40
C ARG A 308 -18.85 -6.02 0.14
N GLY A 309 -19.40 -5.23 1.08
CA GLY A 309 -20.76 -5.46 1.58
C GLY A 309 -21.85 -5.35 0.51
N ALA A 310 -21.59 -4.61 -0.58
CA ALA A 310 -22.50 -4.51 -1.72
C ALA A 310 -22.37 -5.66 -2.73
N ARG A 311 -21.32 -6.51 -2.62
CA ARG A 311 -21.07 -7.67 -3.51
C ARG A 311 -21.41 -9.03 -2.86
N ALA A 312 -21.70 -9.05 -1.57
CA ALA A 312 -22.14 -10.22 -0.81
C ALA A 312 -23.68 -10.26 -0.69
#